data_ae9c070a1b95ba4098e700e75de4f306
#
_entry.id   ae9c070a1b95ba4098e700e75de4f306
#
_cell.length_a   1.000
_cell.length_b   1.000
_cell.length_c   1.000
_cell.angle_alpha   90.00
_cell.angle_beta   90.00
_cell.angle_gamma   90.00
#
_symmetry.space_group_name_H-M   'P 1'
#
loop_
_entity.id
_entity.type
_entity.pdbx_description
1 polymer ?
#
loop_
_entity_poly.entity_id
_entity_poly.type
_entity_poly.pdbx_seq_one_letter_code
_entity_poly.pdbx_strand_id
1 'polypeptide(L)'
;MEKRTGLFSNGIIWFGVAISVSEIEAGIEIGAAAAHDSLWLPLVLGHVLGGILLFFVGLIGARVRLNAMETTASTFGKYGSKFFAALNTFQLLAWVAVLNAQGASALAGLNLPVSFPLTCIILAVLIAIWVYVGLKRSANVTTVVMAALAVLLVVLSVKLFGLGSDGTTVSGDSIAGSVAGAAAGTAALLGFWNIFEISIAMPISWLPVISDYTKDVENPVKATAVSAAAYTFASLWMYILGIEISNIGSGTSIAQAILLAGLGIPGIIIVVLSTVTTNFLAANSAGESSKAIYNKVNPKVAGVVVSILSAALAISGIMDHYISFLYLIASVFAPMAAVLLVSFYFGKVGAVHTGEETAREETARVSGKAFWLWNLFAWLVGFIVYQVAERLDYVPLGPTLVAVIVSAVLAYARVLVVSRRAS
;
A
#
# COMPACT_ATOMS: atom_id res chain seq x y z
N MET A 1 19.59 -19.58 -15.37
CA MET A 1 19.48 -18.20 -14.81
C MET A 1 18.03 -17.77 -14.85
N GLU A 2 17.46 -17.39 -13.73
CA GLU A 2 16.12 -16.79 -13.73
C GLU A 2 16.16 -15.45 -14.47
N LYS A 3 15.20 -15.26 -15.38
CA LYS A 3 15.13 -14.04 -16.18
C LYS A 3 14.79 -12.87 -15.27
N ARG A 4 15.69 -11.90 -15.16
CA ARG A 4 15.50 -10.69 -14.37
C ARG A 4 14.44 -9.78 -15.00
N THR A 5 13.78 -8.98 -14.17
CA THR A 5 12.73 -8.06 -14.63
C THR A 5 13.32 -6.72 -15.08
N GLY A 6 12.88 -6.26 -16.25
CA GLY A 6 13.32 -4.99 -16.83
C GLY A 6 12.57 -3.78 -16.23
N LEU A 7 13.03 -2.57 -16.57
CA LEU A 7 12.48 -1.30 -16.05
C LEU A 7 11.00 -1.14 -16.36
N PHE A 8 10.60 -1.40 -17.61
CA PHE A 8 9.19 -1.24 -18.03
C PHE A 8 8.26 -2.17 -17.26
N SER A 9 8.64 -3.45 -17.10
CA SER A 9 7.84 -4.42 -16.36
C SER A 9 7.63 -4.00 -14.91
N ASN A 10 8.67 -3.48 -14.25
CA ASN A 10 8.56 -2.99 -12.89
C ASN A 10 7.69 -1.74 -12.79
N GLY A 11 7.87 -0.79 -13.70
CA GLY A 11 7.05 0.42 -13.75
C GLY A 11 5.57 0.11 -13.91
N ILE A 12 5.20 -0.79 -14.86
CA ILE A 12 3.80 -1.10 -15.13
C ILE A 12 3.14 -1.89 -14.00
N ILE A 13 3.89 -2.74 -13.28
CA ILE A 13 3.40 -3.44 -12.09
C ILE A 13 3.02 -2.42 -11.01
N TRP A 14 3.92 -1.51 -10.67
CA TRP A 14 3.70 -0.53 -9.61
C TRP A 14 2.71 0.57 -9.99
N PHE A 15 2.63 0.92 -11.27
CA PHE A 15 1.55 1.74 -11.80
C PHE A 15 0.18 1.07 -11.57
N GLY A 16 0.07 -0.23 -11.91
CA GLY A 16 -1.17 -0.97 -11.75
C GLY A 16 -1.58 -1.19 -10.29
N VAL A 17 -0.62 -1.35 -9.37
CA VAL A 17 -0.89 -1.46 -7.93
C VAL A 17 -1.59 -0.22 -7.39
N ALA A 18 -1.13 0.95 -7.79
CA ALA A 18 -1.68 2.22 -7.34
C ALA A 18 -3.08 2.51 -7.93
N ILE A 19 -3.46 1.84 -9.01
CA ILE A 19 -4.80 2.00 -9.58
C ILE A 19 -5.78 1.13 -8.80
N SER A 20 -6.33 1.66 -7.73
CA SER A 20 -7.28 0.94 -6.88
C SER A 20 -8.47 1.80 -6.48
N VAL A 21 -9.57 1.13 -6.15
CA VAL A 21 -10.77 1.78 -5.60
C VAL A 21 -10.43 2.49 -4.29
N SER A 22 -9.57 1.91 -3.44
CA SER A 22 -9.13 2.51 -2.17
C SER A 22 -8.45 3.87 -2.33
N GLU A 23 -7.61 4.02 -3.36
CA GLU A 23 -6.93 5.29 -3.66
C GLU A 23 -7.93 6.38 -4.06
N ILE A 24 -8.94 6.02 -4.86
CA ILE A 24 -10.02 6.93 -5.28
C ILE A 24 -10.89 7.29 -4.07
N GLU A 25 -11.25 6.33 -3.21
CA GLU A 25 -12.04 6.58 -1.99
C GLU A 25 -11.31 7.53 -1.02
N ALA A 26 -10.01 7.35 -0.83
CA ALA A 26 -9.21 8.27 -0.03
C ALA A 26 -9.19 9.69 -0.62
N GLY A 27 -9.16 9.81 -1.94
CA GLY A 27 -9.31 11.09 -2.63
C GLY A 27 -10.70 11.73 -2.43
N ILE A 28 -11.78 10.94 -2.49
CA ILE A 28 -13.15 11.40 -2.19
C ILE A 28 -13.24 11.93 -0.75
N GLU A 29 -12.66 11.22 0.22
CA GLU A 29 -12.65 11.62 1.63
C GLU A 29 -11.96 12.97 1.82
N ILE A 30 -10.78 13.15 1.22
CA ILE A 30 -10.05 14.43 1.27
C ILE A 30 -10.86 15.55 0.62
N GLY A 31 -11.36 15.32 -0.60
CA GLY A 31 -12.10 16.32 -1.35
C GLY A 31 -13.42 16.74 -0.67
N ALA A 32 -14.08 15.80 0.02
CA ALA A 32 -15.32 16.09 0.75
C ALA A 32 -15.11 16.86 2.07
N ALA A 33 -13.92 16.71 2.69
CA ALA A 33 -13.65 17.23 4.04
C ALA A 33 -12.56 18.27 4.12
N ALA A 34 -11.89 18.65 3.01
CA ALA A 34 -10.81 19.64 2.99
C ALA A 34 -11.23 20.91 2.22
N ALA A 35 -10.66 22.06 2.63
CA ALA A 35 -10.78 23.28 1.82
C ALA A 35 -9.91 23.15 0.56
N HIS A 36 -10.50 23.40 -0.61
CA HIS A 36 -9.87 23.18 -1.92
C HIS A 36 -8.49 23.83 -2.07
N ASP A 37 -8.32 25.04 -1.58
CA ASP A 37 -7.06 25.78 -1.70
C ASP A 37 -5.93 25.24 -0.81
N SER A 38 -6.25 24.51 0.26
CA SER A 38 -5.29 24.04 1.26
C SER A 38 -4.92 22.56 1.13
N LEU A 39 -5.60 21.79 0.27
CA LEU A 39 -5.41 20.32 0.19
C LEU A 39 -4.19 19.90 -0.64
N TRP A 40 -3.78 20.67 -1.64
CA TRP A 40 -2.80 20.24 -2.65
C TRP A 40 -1.39 20.02 -2.09
N LEU A 41 -0.92 20.97 -1.26
CA LEU A 41 0.43 20.89 -0.72
C LEU A 41 0.62 19.67 0.19
N PRO A 42 -0.21 19.40 1.22
CA PRO A 42 -0.05 18.23 2.06
C PRO A 42 -0.28 16.93 1.29
N LEU A 43 -1.20 16.89 0.32
CA LEU A 43 -1.45 15.75 -0.56
C LEU A 43 -0.18 15.37 -1.35
N VAL A 44 0.42 16.33 -2.06
CA VAL A 44 1.63 16.08 -2.85
C VAL A 44 2.83 15.73 -1.97
N LEU A 45 3.01 16.45 -0.85
CA LEU A 45 4.12 16.16 0.07
C LEU A 45 4.03 14.78 0.68
N GLY A 46 2.84 14.33 1.09
CA GLY A 46 2.63 12.98 1.63
C GLY A 46 3.01 11.89 0.62
N HIS A 47 2.51 12.01 -0.62
CA HIS A 47 2.85 11.06 -1.69
C HIS A 47 4.34 11.07 -2.03
N VAL A 48 4.96 12.24 -2.15
CA VAL A 48 6.39 12.35 -2.48
C VAL A 48 7.26 11.74 -1.38
N LEU A 49 7.00 12.07 -0.11
CA LEU A 49 7.76 11.50 1.00
C LEU A 49 7.53 10.00 1.14
N GLY A 50 6.30 9.53 1.00
CA GLY A 50 5.98 8.10 0.98
C GLY A 50 6.68 7.38 -0.18
N GLY A 51 6.71 7.96 -1.38
CA GLY A 51 7.41 7.45 -2.54
C GLY A 51 8.93 7.38 -2.35
N ILE A 52 9.52 8.38 -1.67
CA ILE A 52 10.94 8.37 -1.29
C ILE A 52 11.24 7.21 -0.33
N LEU A 53 10.41 7.01 0.69
CA LEU A 53 10.54 5.88 1.61
C LEU A 53 10.41 4.55 0.86
N LEU A 54 9.44 4.46 -0.03
CA LEU A 54 9.21 3.28 -0.87
C LEU A 54 10.45 2.97 -1.74
N PHE A 55 11.07 4.00 -2.36
CA PHE A 55 12.31 3.84 -3.10
C PHE A 55 13.44 3.27 -2.23
N PHE A 56 13.70 3.86 -1.08
CA PHE A 56 14.82 3.44 -0.23
C PHE A 56 14.63 2.03 0.35
N VAL A 57 13.41 1.67 0.77
CA VAL A 57 13.10 0.31 1.24
C VAL A 57 13.20 -0.71 0.09
N GLY A 58 12.63 -0.40 -1.07
CA GLY A 58 12.71 -1.27 -2.25
C GLY A 58 14.14 -1.47 -2.75
N LEU A 59 14.99 -0.43 -2.63
CA LEU A 59 16.40 -0.51 -3.00
C LEU A 59 17.19 -1.48 -2.11
N ILE A 60 16.79 -1.65 -0.85
CA ILE A 60 17.37 -2.70 0.02
C ILE A 60 17.18 -4.07 -0.63
N GLY A 61 15.92 -4.47 -0.89
CA GLY A 61 15.63 -5.76 -1.50
C GLY A 61 16.30 -5.96 -2.86
N ALA A 62 16.35 -4.92 -3.69
CA ALA A 62 17.01 -4.94 -4.99
C ALA A 62 18.53 -5.17 -4.90
N ARG A 63 19.17 -4.63 -3.86
CA ARG A 63 20.64 -4.79 -3.65
C ARG A 63 20.99 -6.12 -3.03
N VAL A 64 20.22 -6.57 -2.01
CA VAL A 64 20.53 -7.82 -1.29
C VAL A 64 19.87 -9.06 -1.91
N ARG A 65 19.00 -8.88 -2.92
CA ARG A 65 18.29 -9.97 -3.61
C ARG A 65 17.41 -10.81 -2.69
N LEU A 66 16.79 -10.17 -1.70
CA LEU A 66 15.92 -10.78 -0.70
C LEU A 66 14.51 -10.19 -0.79
N ASN A 67 13.51 -10.99 -0.42
CA ASN A 67 12.13 -10.49 -0.30
C ASN A 67 11.99 -9.51 0.87
N ALA A 68 10.85 -8.82 0.95
CA ALA A 68 10.65 -7.75 1.93
C ALA A 68 10.86 -8.22 3.38
N MET A 69 10.31 -9.37 3.74
CA MET A 69 10.45 -9.88 5.12
C MET A 69 11.83 -10.46 5.41
N GLU A 70 12.48 -11.06 4.42
CA GLU A 70 13.86 -11.53 4.56
C GLU A 70 14.85 -10.37 4.80
N THR A 71 14.63 -9.20 4.18
CA THR A 71 15.49 -8.01 4.44
C THR A 71 15.46 -7.57 5.89
N THR A 72 14.37 -7.79 6.60
CA THR A 72 14.24 -7.41 8.02
C THR A 72 15.11 -8.25 8.96
N ALA A 73 15.55 -9.45 8.53
CA ALA A 73 16.33 -10.35 9.36
C ALA A 73 17.71 -9.79 9.76
N SER A 74 18.32 -8.99 8.90
CA SER A 74 19.58 -8.29 9.20
C SER A 74 19.44 -7.26 10.31
N THR A 75 18.28 -6.63 10.40
CA THR A 75 17.97 -5.54 11.34
C THR A 75 17.39 -6.05 12.66
N PHE A 76 16.44 -6.99 12.59
CA PHE A 76 15.65 -7.47 13.74
C PHE A 76 15.97 -8.91 14.16
N GLY A 77 16.90 -9.57 13.46
CA GLY A 77 17.23 -10.98 13.68
C GLY A 77 16.17 -11.93 13.18
N LYS A 78 16.46 -13.22 13.22
CA LYS A 78 15.59 -14.28 12.69
C LYS A 78 14.18 -14.28 13.30
N TYR A 79 14.06 -14.05 14.60
CA TYR A 79 12.74 -14.06 15.26
C TYR A 79 11.96 -12.78 15.01
N GLY A 80 12.64 -11.62 14.99
CA GLY A 80 12.01 -10.36 14.62
C GLY A 80 11.49 -10.36 13.17
N SER A 81 12.27 -10.90 12.23
CA SER A 81 11.83 -11.07 10.85
C SER A 81 10.57 -11.95 10.74
N LYS A 82 10.49 -13.07 11.47
CA LYS A 82 9.29 -13.92 11.50
C LYS A 82 8.09 -13.22 12.12
N PHE A 83 8.31 -12.41 13.15
CA PHE A 83 7.26 -11.59 13.76
C PHE A 83 6.68 -10.59 12.75
N PHE A 84 7.54 -9.83 12.05
CA PHE A 84 7.08 -8.92 11.01
C PHE A 84 6.46 -9.64 9.81
N ALA A 85 6.97 -10.82 9.45
CA ALA A 85 6.37 -11.64 8.40
C ALA A 85 4.95 -12.10 8.75
N ALA A 86 4.69 -12.47 10.01
CA ALA A 86 3.36 -12.82 10.48
C ALA A 86 2.41 -11.62 10.44
N LEU A 87 2.86 -10.45 10.91
CA LEU A 87 2.07 -9.21 10.84
C LEU A 87 1.80 -8.80 9.39
N ASN A 88 2.79 -8.96 8.49
CA ASN A 88 2.62 -8.64 7.09
C ASN A 88 1.66 -9.61 6.38
N THR A 89 1.70 -10.91 6.68
CA THR A 89 0.73 -11.87 6.17
C THR A 89 -0.69 -11.51 6.60
N PHE A 90 -0.87 -11.14 7.86
CA PHE A 90 -2.15 -10.73 8.41
C PHE A 90 -2.66 -9.44 7.75
N GLN A 91 -1.83 -8.39 7.66
CA GLN A 91 -2.24 -7.14 7.02
C GLN A 91 -2.61 -7.34 5.55
N LEU A 92 -1.86 -8.16 4.81
CA LEU A 92 -2.14 -8.42 3.40
C LEU A 92 -3.42 -9.22 3.20
N LEU A 93 -3.74 -10.18 4.08
CA LEU A 93 -5.04 -10.85 4.09
C LEU A 93 -6.18 -9.85 4.29
N ALA A 94 -6.03 -8.94 5.27
CA ALA A 94 -7.03 -7.92 5.54
C ALA A 94 -7.13 -6.91 4.37
N TRP A 95 -6.00 -6.50 3.76
CA TRP A 95 -6.02 -5.65 2.56
C TRP A 95 -6.74 -6.32 1.38
N VAL A 96 -6.48 -7.60 1.10
CA VAL A 96 -7.18 -8.33 0.03
C VAL A 96 -8.69 -8.37 0.31
N ALA A 97 -9.11 -8.49 1.57
CA ALA A 97 -10.51 -8.47 1.96
C ALA A 97 -11.14 -7.06 1.82
N VAL A 98 -10.46 -6.01 2.27
CA VAL A 98 -10.90 -4.61 2.13
C VAL A 98 -11.09 -4.25 0.65
N LEU A 99 -10.07 -4.44 -0.18
CA LEU A 99 -10.13 -4.15 -1.61
C LEU A 99 -11.21 -4.99 -2.33
N ASN A 100 -11.42 -6.23 -1.89
CA ASN A 100 -12.50 -7.08 -2.41
C ASN A 100 -13.87 -6.50 -2.06
N ALA A 101 -14.08 -6.08 -0.81
CA ALA A 101 -15.32 -5.47 -0.34
C ALA A 101 -15.60 -4.14 -1.07
N GLN A 102 -14.60 -3.27 -1.21
CA GLN A 102 -14.71 -2.00 -1.93
C GLN A 102 -15.05 -2.22 -3.42
N GLY A 103 -14.35 -3.16 -4.09
CA GLY A 103 -14.67 -3.52 -5.47
C GLY A 103 -16.09 -4.07 -5.63
N ALA A 104 -16.53 -4.93 -4.69
CA ALA A 104 -17.88 -5.47 -4.70
C ALA A 104 -18.94 -4.39 -4.44
N SER A 105 -18.68 -3.44 -3.54
CA SER A 105 -19.56 -2.30 -3.27
C SER A 105 -19.66 -1.37 -4.49
N ALA A 106 -18.54 -1.07 -5.14
CA ALA A 106 -18.53 -0.28 -6.36
C ALA A 106 -19.31 -0.95 -7.51
N LEU A 107 -19.20 -2.27 -7.65
CA LEU A 107 -19.97 -3.04 -8.63
C LEU A 107 -21.47 -3.10 -8.29
N ALA A 108 -21.83 -3.22 -7.01
CA ALA A 108 -23.23 -3.17 -6.57
C ALA A 108 -23.88 -1.83 -6.92
N GLY A 109 -23.15 -0.72 -6.76
CA GLY A 109 -23.62 0.62 -7.16
C GLY A 109 -23.85 0.81 -8.67
N LEU A 110 -23.32 -0.10 -9.51
CA LEU A 110 -23.59 -0.12 -10.97
C LEU A 110 -24.86 -0.90 -11.35
N ASN A 111 -25.70 -1.27 -10.36
CA ASN A 111 -26.97 -1.96 -10.54
C ASN A 111 -26.87 -3.31 -11.27
N LEU A 112 -25.79 -4.05 -11.06
CA LEU A 112 -25.66 -5.41 -11.57
C LEU A 112 -26.62 -6.35 -10.83
N PRO A 113 -27.25 -7.35 -11.51
CA PRO A 113 -28.14 -8.31 -10.88
C PRO A 113 -27.36 -9.40 -10.11
N VAL A 114 -26.37 -8.98 -9.30
CA VAL A 114 -25.49 -9.87 -8.53
C VAL A 114 -25.42 -9.37 -7.09
N SER A 115 -25.65 -10.25 -6.12
CA SER A 115 -25.58 -9.86 -4.71
C SER A 115 -24.14 -9.56 -4.27
N PHE A 116 -23.98 -8.68 -3.27
CA PHE A 116 -22.69 -8.31 -2.71
C PHE A 116 -21.84 -9.55 -2.30
N PRO A 117 -22.36 -10.55 -1.57
CA PRO A 117 -21.57 -11.74 -1.22
C PRO A 117 -21.11 -12.54 -2.44
N LEU A 118 -21.98 -12.68 -3.45
CA LEU A 118 -21.60 -13.40 -4.67
C LEU A 118 -20.54 -12.63 -5.46
N THR A 119 -20.60 -11.31 -5.50
CA THR A 119 -19.58 -10.46 -6.12
C THR A 119 -18.23 -10.62 -5.41
N CYS A 120 -18.20 -10.62 -4.07
CA CYS A 120 -16.99 -10.88 -3.29
C CYS A 120 -16.37 -12.24 -3.62
N ILE A 121 -17.19 -13.28 -3.76
CA ILE A 121 -16.73 -14.63 -4.13
C ILE A 121 -16.15 -14.64 -5.54
N ILE A 122 -16.84 -14.02 -6.51
CA ILE A 122 -16.36 -13.94 -7.91
C ILE A 122 -15.01 -13.23 -7.98
N LEU A 123 -14.87 -12.07 -7.33
CA LEU A 123 -13.61 -11.32 -7.28
C LEU A 123 -12.50 -12.14 -6.62
N ALA A 124 -12.77 -12.81 -5.50
CA ALA A 124 -11.79 -13.66 -4.82
C ALA A 124 -11.32 -14.83 -5.70
N VAL A 125 -12.23 -15.45 -6.46
CA VAL A 125 -11.89 -16.51 -7.44
C VAL A 125 -11.02 -15.96 -8.56
N LEU A 126 -11.33 -14.79 -9.11
CA LEU A 126 -10.50 -14.15 -10.14
C LEU A 126 -9.10 -13.84 -9.62
N ILE A 127 -8.99 -13.30 -8.39
CA ILE A 127 -7.70 -13.05 -7.72
C ILE A 127 -6.94 -14.36 -7.54
N ALA A 128 -7.59 -15.41 -7.03
CA ALA A 128 -6.98 -16.71 -6.81
C ALA A 128 -6.46 -17.36 -8.11
N ILE A 129 -7.22 -17.28 -9.20
CA ILE A 129 -6.79 -17.75 -10.53
C ILE A 129 -5.54 -16.99 -10.97
N TRP A 130 -5.52 -15.66 -10.82
CA TRP A 130 -4.37 -14.86 -11.22
C TRP A 130 -3.11 -15.16 -10.38
N VAL A 131 -3.27 -15.32 -9.06
CA VAL A 131 -2.20 -15.76 -8.16
C VAL A 131 -1.65 -17.13 -8.54
N TYR A 132 -2.54 -18.08 -8.89
CA TYR A 132 -2.14 -19.42 -9.29
C TYR A 132 -1.34 -19.43 -10.61
N VAL A 133 -1.80 -18.68 -11.61
CA VAL A 133 -1.10 -18.51 -12.90
C VAL A 133 0.26 -17.83 -12.70
N GLY A 134 0.31 -16.81 -11.85
CA GLY A 134 1.54 -16.09 -11.44
C GLY A 134 2.05 -15.09 -12.48
N LEU A 135 2.85 -14.13 -12.01
CA LEU A 135 3.37 -13.00 -12.78
C LEU A 135 4.19 -13.41 -14.02
N LYS A 136 5.05 -14.42 -13.89
CA LYS A 136 5.99 -14.81 -14.97
C LYS A 136 5.27 -15.38 -16.20
N ARG A 137 4.14 -16.07 -16.02
CA ARG A 137 3.32 -16.60 -17.12
C ARG A 137 2.35 -15.57 -17.70
N SER A 138 1.94 -14.60 -16.88
CA SER A 138 0.95 -13.58 -17.25
C SER A 138 1.56 -12.23 -17.63
N ALA A 139 2.89 -12.08 -17.71
CA ALA A 139 3.56 -10.78 -17.90
C ALA A 139 3.01 -9.99 -19.11
N ASN A 140 2.81 -10.66 -20.26
CA ASN A 140 2.24 -10.02 -21.44
C ASN A 140 0.74 -9.68 -21.22
N VAL A 141 -0.02 -10.57 -20.60
CA VAL A 141 -1.43 -10.36 -20.28
C VAL A 141 -1.55 -9.21 -19.28
N THR A 142 -0.75 -9.21 -18.23
CA THR A 142 -0.70 -8.12 -17.25
C THR A 142 -0.40 -6.78 -17.92
N THR A 143 0.57 -6.72 -18.82
CA THR A 143 0.91 -5.49 -19.55
C THR A 143 -0.28 -4.99 -20.39
N VAL A 144 -0.94 -5.87 -21.13
CA VAL A 144 -2.12 -5.51 -21.94
C VAL A 144 -3.28 -5.03 -21.06
N VAL A 145 -3.55 -5.75 -19.97
CA VAL A 145 -4.60 -5.38 -19.01
C VAL A 145 -4.32 -4.02 -18.38
N MET A 146 -3.07 -3.77 -17.94
CA MET A 146 -2.68 -2.49 -17.35
C MET A 146 -2.75 -1.34 -18.35
N ALA A 147 -2.36 -1.57 -19.61
CA ALA A 147 -2.49 -0.58 -20.66
C ALA A 147 -3.95 -0.25 -20.96
N ALA A 148 -4.82 -1.27 -21.06
CA ALA A 148 -6.24 -1.07 -21.24
C ALA A 148 -6.87 -0.30 -20.05
N LEU A 149 -6.52 -0.66 -18.83
CA LEU A 149 -6.96 0.03 -17.61
C LEU A 149 -6.51 1.49 -17.60
N ALA A 150 -5.24 1.78 -17.95
CA ALA A 150 -4.74 3.14 -18.05
C ALA A 150 -5.52 3.97 -19.05
N VAL A 151 -5.81 3.42 -20.24
CA VAL A 151 -6.63 4.11 -21.26
C VAL A 151 -8.04 4.38 -20.74
N LEU A 152 -8.70 3.40 -20.12
CA LEU A 152 -10.04 3.57 -19.56
C LEU A 152 -10.07 4.62 -18.44
N LEU A 153 -9.03 4.70 -17.63
CA LEU A 153 -8.90 5.71 -16.57
C LEU A 153 -8.66 7.11 -17.12
N VAL A 154 -7.89 7.24 -18.21
CA VAL A 154 -7.75 8.53 -18.90
C VAL A 154 -9.11 8.98 -19.43
N VAL A 155 -9.88 8.07 -20.05
CA VAL A 155 -11.23 8.38 -20.53
C VAL A 155 -12.14 8.79 -19.38
N LEU A 156 -12.12 8.06 -18.27
CA LEU A 156 -12.89 8.42 -17.07
C LEU A 156 -12.48 9.80 -16.54
N SER A 157 -11.16 10.06 -16.40
CA SER A 157 -10.64 11.35 -15.95
C SER A 157 -11.13 12.50 -16.82
N VAL A 158 -10.99 12.41 -18.16
CA VAL A 158 -11.41 13.45 -19.08
C VAL A 158 -12.92 13.73 -18.95
N LYS A 159 -13.73 12.67 -18.79
CA LYS A 159 -15.17 12.83 -18.60
C LYS A 159 -15.55 13.49 -17.28
N LEU A 160 -14.89 13.09 -16.18
CA LEU A 160 -15.16 13.65 -14.85
C LEU A 160 -14.73 15.12 -14.75
N PHE A 161 -13.55 15.47 -15.26
CA PHE A 161 -13.11 16.87 -15.34
C PHE A 161 -14.03 17.74 -16.20
N GLY A 162 -14.62 17.17 -17.25
CA GLY A 162 -15.63 17.83 -18.06
C GLY A 162 -16.93 18.10 -17.28
N LEU A 163 -17.40 17.14 -16.49
CA LEU A 163 -18.60 17.30 -15.67
C LEU A 163 -18.44 18.38 -14.59
N GLY A 164 -17.26 18.45 -13.95
CA GLY A 164 -16.95 19.48 -12.94
C GLY A 164 -16.91 20.89 -13.50
N SER A 165 -16.55 21.10 -14.78
CA SER A 165 -16.48 22.41 -15.42
C SER A 165 -17.84 22.94 -15.89
N ASP A 166 -18.82 22.07 -16.15
CA ASP A 166 -20.13 22.48 -16.67
C ASP A 166 -21.13 22.94 -15.59
N GLY A 167 -20.71 23.02 -14.33
CA GLY A 167 -21.53 23.52 -13.21
C GLY A 167 -22.79 22.68 -12.94
N THR A 168 -22.85 21.44 -13.42
CA THR A 168 -23.96 20.52 -13.16
C THR A 168 -23.83 19.95 -11.74
N THR A 169 -24.27 20.74 -10.75
CA THR A 169 -24.52 20.20 -9.41
C THR A 169 -25.71 19.28 -9.48
N VAL A 170 -25.48 17.99 -9.38
CA VAL A 170 -26.55 17.01 -9.24
C VAL A 170 -27.15 17.17 -7.86
N SER A 171 -28.37 17.72 -7.78
CA SER A 171 -29.15 17.76 -6.55
C SER A 171 -29.36 16.34 -6.04
N GLY A 172 -28.67 16.00 -4.97
CA GLY A 172 -28.75 14.68 -4.35
C GLY A 172 -30.03 14.49 -3.55
N ASP A 173 -31.12 14.15 -4.25
CA ASP A 173 -32.22 13.47 -3.59
C ASP A 173 -32.11 11.97 -3.82
N SER A 174 -32.04 11.27 -2.71
CA SER A 174 -32.14 9.82 -2.55
C SER A 174 -30.98 8.96 -3.10
N ILE A 175 -30.06 8.62 -2.26
CA ILE A 175 -29.66 7.28 -1.80
C ILE A 175 -28.56 7.46 -0.74
N ALA A 176 -28.96 7.84 0.46
CA ALA A 176 -28.16 7.67 1.67
C ALA A 176 -28.24 6.18 2.06
N GLY A 177 -27.24 5.43 1.68
CA GLY A 177 -27.15 4.01 2.01
C GLY A 177 -25.69 3.56 2.07
N SER A 178 -25.18 3.52 3.28
CA SER A 178 -24.09 2.64 3.74
C SER A 178 -22.64 2.96 3.35
N VAL A 179 -22.11 4.15 3.64
CA VAL A 179 -20.72 4.33 4.15
C VAL A 179 -20.62 5.66 4.96
N ALA A 180 -21.70 6.40 5.11
CA ALA A 180 -21.75 7.60 5.95
C ALA A 180 -22.05 7.24 7.42
N GLY A 181 -21.22 6.44 8.02
CA GLY A 181 -21.34 6.04 9.44
C GLY A 181 -20.55 6.91 10.42
N ALA A 182 -20.07 8.10 10.02
CA ALA A 182 -19.47 9.00 11.01
C ALA A 182 -19.18 10.39 10.42
N ALA A 183 -20.19 11.21 10.08
CA ALA A 183 -20.02 12.67 10.10
C ALA A 183 -21.28 13.41 9.60
N ALA A 184 -22.43 13.18 10.18
CA ALA A 184 -23.54 14.12 10.11
C ALA A 184 -23.58 14.95 11.41
N GLY A 185 -22.52 15.70 11.64
CA GLY A 185 -22.41 16.73 12.67
C GLY A 185 -21.20 17.53 12.31
N THR A 186 -21.31 18.85 12.17
CA THR A 186 -20.26 19.86 11.91
C THR A 186 -18.83 19.27 11.84
N ALA A 187 -18.52 18.52 10.81
CA ALA A 187 -17.21 17.91 10.65
C ALA A 187 -16.20 19.05 10.49
N ALA A 188 -15.27 19.12 11.44
CA ALA A 188 -14.15 20.06 11.32
C ALA A 188 -13.40 19.75 10.01
N LEU A 189 -13.11 20.79 9.21
CA LEU A 189 -12.34 20.62 7.99
C LEU A 189 -11.00 19.93 8.29
N LEU A 190 -10.60 19.01 7.41
CA LEU A 190 -9.29 18.35 7.52
C LEU A 190 -8.18 19.40 7.47
N GLY A 191 -7.35 19.41 8.50
CA GLY A 191 -6.16 20.25 8.57
C GLY A 191 -5.01 19.67 7.72
N PHE A 192 -3.93 20.46 7.56
CA PHE A 192 -2.75 20.12 6.79
C PHE A 192 -2.21 18.70 7.14
N TRP A 193 -2.03 18.42 8.43
CA TRP A 193 -1.42 17.16 8.86
C TRP A 193 -2.36 15.96 8.70
N ASN A 194 -3.69 16.14 8.77
CA ASN A 194 -4.64 15.08 8.50
C ASN A 194 -4.61 14.66 7.01
N ILE A 195 -4.60 15.64 6.09
CA ILE A 195 -4.48 15.37 4.65
C ILE A 195 -3.14 14.72 4.34
N PHE A 196 -2.05 15.23 4.94
CA PHE A 196 -0.73 14.64 4.80
C PHE A 196 -0.68 13.18 5.27
N GLU A 197 -1.30 12.87 6.42
CA GLU A 197 -1.36 11.52 6.99
C GLU A 197 -2.13 10.55 6.08
N ILE A 198 -3.30 10.95 5.57
CA ILE A 198 -4.07 10.14 4.61
C ILE A 198 -3.25 9.92 3.33
N SER A 199 -2.56 10.95 2.86
CA SER A 199 -1.75 10.91 1.65
C SER A 199 -0.53 9.99 1.77
N ILE A 200 0.22 10.06 2.87
CA ILE A 200 1.44 9.26 3.06
C ILE A 200 1.13 7.79 3.42
N ALA A 201 -0.03 7.51 3.99
CA ALA A 201 -0.40 6.19 4.46
C ALA A 201 -0.40 5.14 3.34
N MET A 202 -0.85 5.50 2.13
CA MET A 202 -0.92 4.55 1.01
C MET A 202 0.47 4.08 0.54
N PRO A 203 1.44 4.94 0.20
CA PRO A 203 2.79 4.47 -0.09
C PRO A 203 3.43 3.69 1.07
N ILE A 204 3.17 4.08 2.32
CA ILE A 204 3.71 3.39 3.51
C ILE A 204 3.16 1.96 3.63
N SER A 205 1.90 1.74 3.28
CA SER A 205 1.28 0.40 3.33
C SER A 205 2.00 -0.62 2.44
N TRP A 206 2.73 -0.17 1.42
CA TRP A 206 3.51 -0.99 0.50
C TRP A 206 4.99 -1.14 0.88
N LEU A 207 5.48 -0.47 1.93
CA LEU A 207 6.86 -0.64 2.39
C LEU A 207 7.23 -2.09 2.70
N PRO A 208 6.37 -2.88 3.40
CA PRO A 208 6.67 -4.27 3.71
C PRO A 208 6.47 -5.23 2.52
N VAL A 209 6.29 -4.71 1.30
CA VAL A 209 5.98 -5.47 0.10
C VAL A 209 6.93 -5.19 -1.07
N ILE A 210 7.41 -3.94 -1.20
CA ILE A 210 8.13 -3.51 -2.41
C ILE A 210 9.32 -4.39 -2.76
N SER A 211 10.07 -4.87 -1.76
CA SER A 211 11.25 -5.70 -1.98
C SER A 211 10.93 -7.06 -2.60
N ASP A 212 9.69 -7.57 -2.47
CA ASP A 212 9.25 -8.81 -3.14
C ASP A 212 9.31 -8.69 -4.66
N TYR A 213 9.15 -7.49 -5.19
CA TYR A 213 9.12 -7.18 -6.62
C TYR A 213 10.41 -6.54 -7.13
N THR A 214 11.23 -5.98 -6.24
CA THR A 214 12.51 -5.38 -6.64
C THR A 214 13.71 -6.30 -6.47
N LYS A 215 13.59 -7.43 -5.76
CA LYS A 215 14.69 -8.39 -5.55
C LYS A 215 15.26 -8.96 -6.85
N ASP A 216 14.44 -9.14 -7.87
CA ASP A 216 14.81 -9.82 -9.13
C ASP A 216 15.05 -8.84 -10.29
N VAL A 217 15.26 -7.55 -10.03
CA VAL A 217 15.45 -6.55 -11.09
C VAL A 217 16.86 -6.59 -11.71
N GLU A 218 16.96 -6.18 -12.99
CA GLU A 218 18.25 -6.09 -13.69
C GLU A 218 19.14 -4.98 -13.12
N ASN A 219 18.57 -3.78 -12.94
CA ASN A 219 19.27 -2.62 -12.41
C ASN A 219 18.59 -2.16 -11.10
N PRO A 220 19.22 -2.41 -9.93
CA PRO A 220 18.64 -2.11 -8.64
C PRO A 220 18.14 -0.67 -8.49
N VAL A 221 18.97 0.32 -8.81
CA VAL A 221 18.64 1.73 -8.61
C VAL A 221 17.56 2.19 -9.58
N LYS A 222 17.77 1.96 -10.89
CA LYS A 222 16.84 2.45 -11.92
C LYS A 222 15.48 1.77 -11.82
N ALA A 223 15.44 0.44 -11.62
CA ALA A 223 14.18 -0.29 -11.56
C ALA A 223 13.39 0.09 -10.30
N THR A 224 14.04 0.22 -9.15
CA THR A 224 13.36 0.66 -7.92
C THR A 224 12.88 2.11 -8.03
N ALA A 225 13.66 3.01 -8.65
CA ALA A 225 13.24 4.38 -8.88
C ALA A 225 12.01 4.45 -9.80
N VAL A 226 12.00 3.67 -10.89
CA VAL A 226 10.84 3.58 -11.79
C VAL A 226 9.62 3.00 -11.06
N SER A 227 9.81 1.97 -10.22
CA SER A 227 8.72 1.38 -9.43
C SER A 227 8.10 2.39 -8.47
N ALA A 228 8.92 3.07 -7.67
CA ALA A 228 8.45 4.06 -6.69
C ALA A 228 7.81 5.28 -7.38
N ALA A 229 8.41 5.78 -8.46
CA ALA A 229 7.87 6.92 -9.21
C ALA A 229 6.55 6.58 -9.91
N ALA A 230 6.45 5.39 -10.51
CA ALA A 230 5.22 4.92 -11.17
C ALA A 230 4.08 4.76 -10.17
N TYR A 231 4.37 4.17 -8.98
CA TYR A 231 3.39 4.09 -7.89
C TYR A 231 2.94 5.48 -7.45
N THR A 232 3.89 6.35 -7.06
CA THR A 232 3.60 7.69 -6.53
C THR A 232 2.77 8.52 -7.51
N PHE A 233 3.11 8.48 -8.80
CA PHE A 233 2.36 9.18 -9.84
C PHE A 233 0.94 8.63 -9.99
N ALA A 234 0.77 7.31 -10.09
CA ALA A 234 -0.53 6.71 -10.31
C ALA A 234 -1.43 6.84 -9.06
N SER A 235 -0.87 6.68 -7.86
CA SER A 235 -1.59 6.90 -6.60
C SER A 235 -2.08 8.34 -6.48
N LEU A 236 -1.21 9.33 -6.71
CA LEU A 236 -1.60 10.74 -6.72
C LEU A 236 -2.70 11.02 -7.76
N TRP A 237 -2.61 10.42 -8.95
CA TRP A 237 -3.66 10.53 -9.96
C TRP A 237 -5.00 9.98 -9.47
N MET A 238 -5.00 8.83 -8.80
CA MET A 238 -6.25 8.25 -8.26
C MET A 238 -6.85 9.12 -7.14
N TYR A 239 -6.02 9.71 -6.29
CA TYR A 239 -6.49 10.68 -5.29
C TYR A 239 -7.10 11.93 -5.93
N ILE A 240 -6.46 12.49 -6.96
CA ILE A 240 -7.00 13.64 -7.71
C ILE A 240 -8.35 13.26 -8.34
N LEU A 241 -8.45 12.08 -8.92
CA LEU A 241 -9.71 11.58 -9.49
C LEU A 241 -10.81 11.47 -8.42
N GLY A 242 -10.46 11.00 -7.21
CA GLY A 242 -11.38 10.96 -6.07
C GLY A 242 -11.83 12.35 -5.61
N ILE A 243 -10.93 13.30 -5.55
CA ILE A 243 -11.24 14.71 -5.24
C ILE A 243 -12.22 15.28 -6.27
N GLU A 244 -12.00 15.03 -7.56
CA GLU A 244 -12.92 15.47 -8.61
C GLU A 244 -14.30 14.82 -8.52
N ILE A 245 -14.37 13.53 -8.11
CA ILE A 245 -15.65 12.87 -7.82
C ILE A 245 -16.41 13.59 -6.68
N SER A 246 -15.70 13.99 -5.63
CA SER A 246 -16.33 14.72 -4.52
C SER A 246 -16.86 16.10 -4.93
N ASN A 247 -16.25 16.73 -5.95
CA ASN A 247 -16.67 18.02 -6.49
C ASN A 247 -17.96 17.95 -7.32
N ILE A 248 -18.33 16.75 -7.85
CA ILE A 248 -19.58 16.57 -8.60
C ILE A 248 -20.79 16.70 -7.69
N GLY A 249 -20.68 16.26 -6.44
CA GLY A 249 -21.74 16.38 -5.43
C GLY A 249 -21.39 15.66 -4.15
N SER A 250 -21.86 16.19 -3.01
CA SER A 250 -21.61 15.59 -1.71
C SER A 250 -22.20 14.16 -1.65
N GLY A 251 -21.35 13.20 -1.29
CA GLY A 251 -21.72 11.79 -1.19
C GLY A 251 -21.73 11.03 -2.53
N THR A 252 -21.21 11.62 -3.63
CA THR A 252 -21.07 10.91 -4.92
C THR A 252 -20.10 9.73 -4.74
N SER A 253 -20.60 8.52 -4.99
CA SER A 253 -19.78 7.31 -4.99
C SER A 253 -19.04 7.11 -6.31
N ILE A 254 -18.01 6.25 -6.32
CA ILE A 254 -17.28 5.86 -7.54
C ILE A 254 -18.27 5.28 -8.59
N ALA A 255 -19.24 4.47 -8.17
CA ALA A 255 -20.25 3.92 -9.06
C ALA A 255 -21.09 5.01 -9.73
N GLN A 256 -21.56 5.98 -8.95
CA GLN A 256 -22.34 7.11 -9.49
C GLN A 256 -21.51 7.96 -10.46
N ALA A 257 -20.25 8.23 -10.12
CA ALA A 257 -19.33 8.96 -11.00
C ALA A 257 -19.12 8.24 -12.35
N ILE A 258 -18.96 6.92 -12.32
CA ILE A 258 -18.84 6.07 -13.51
C ILE A 258 -20.13 6.16 -14.37
N LEU A 259 -21.31 6.10 -13.75
CA LEU A 259 -22.60 6.19 -14.44
C LEU A 259 -22.80 7.59 -15.04
N LEU A 260 -22.51 8.65 -14.30
CA LEU A 260 -22.59 10.05 -14.79
C LEU A 260 -21.63 10.30 -15.95
N ALA A 261 -20.45 9.68 -15.93
CA ALA A 261 -19.50 9.71 -17.05
C ALA A 261 -19.97 8.91 -18.28
N GLY A 262 -21.13 8.23 -18.20
CA GLY A 262 -21.66 7.38 -19.28
C GLY A 262 -20.82 6.13 -19.55
N LEU A 263 -20.08 5.65 -18.54
CA LEU A 263 -19.17 4.52 -18.64
C LEU A 263 -19.77 3.25 -18.00
N GLY A 264 -20.90 2.74 -18.49
CA GLY A 264 -21.53 1.54 -17.95
C GLY A 264 -20.61 0.31 -17.97
N ILE A 265 -20.53 -0.42 -19.11
CA ILE A 265 -19.64 -1.61 -19.24
C ILE A 265 -18.15 -1.28 -19.05
N PRO A 266 -17.57 -0.22 -19.67
CA PRO A 266 -16.20 0.18 -19.38
C PRO A 266 -15.92 0.42 -17.89
N GLY A 267 -16.86 0.99 -17.14
CA GLY A 267 -16.76 1.20 -15.71
C GLY A 267 -16.67 -0.11 -14.92
N ILE A 268 -17.51 -1.10 -15.27
CA ILE A 268 -17.41 -2.45 -14.68
C ILE A 268 -16.02 -3.04 -14.91
N ILE A 269 -15.49 -2.91 -16.13
CA ILE A 269 -14.16 -3.40 -16.48
C ILE A 269 -13.08 -2.69 -15.62
N ILE A 270 -13.18 -1.37 -15.45
CA ILE A 270 -12.24 -0.60 -14.59
C ILE A 270 -12.25 -1.17 -13.18
N VAL A 271 -13.41 -1.29 -12.54
CA VAL A 271 -13.53 -1.74 -11.16
C VAL A 271 -13.02 -3.17 -11.00
N VAL A 272 -13.41 -4.11 -11.87
CA VAL A 272 -12.97 -5.50 -11.81
C VAL A 272 -11.46 -5.60 -12.00
N LEU A 273 -10.91 -4.99 -13.05
CA LEU A 273 -9.49 -5.09 -13.35
C LEU A 273 -8.64 -4.43 -12.26
N SER A 274 -9.00 -3.23 -11.79
CA SER A 274 -8.26 -2.56 -10.72
C SER A 274 -8.27 -3.39 -9.43
N THR A 275 -9.44 -3.89 -9.03
CA THR A 275 -9.57 -4.74 -7.83
C THR A 275 -8.73 -6.01 -7.94
N VAL A 276 -8.82 -6.73 -9.08
CA VAL A 276 -8.11 -8.01 -9.25
C VAL A 276 -6.60 -7.80 -9.33
N THR A 277 -6.13 -6.75 -10.03
CA THR A 277 -4.69 -6.52 -10.23
C THR A 277 -3.99 -6.05 -8.95
N THR A 278 -4.58 -5.16 -8.18
CA THR A 278 -4.04 -4.71 -6.91
C THR A 278 -4.03 -5.87 -5.89
N ASN A 279 -5.16 -6.57 -5.78
CA ASN A 279 -5.27 -7.73 -4.87
C ASN A 279 -4.34 -8.88 -5.22
N PHE A 280 -4.06 -9.09 -6.50
CA PHE A 280 -3.09 -10.10 -6.92
C PHE A 280 -1.72 -9.87 -6.27
N LEU A 281 -1.23 -8.63 -6.26
CA LEU A 281 0.08 -8.33 -5.65
C LEU A 281 0.03 -8.53 -4.13
N ALA A 282 -1.01 -8.07 -3.46
CA ALA A 282 -1.18 -8.25 -2.03
C ALA A 282 -1.23 -9.75 -1.65
N ALA A 283 -2.03 -10.54 -2.34
CA ALA A 283 -2.14 -11.99 -2.10
C ALA A 283 -0.84 -12.76 -2.40
N ASN A 284 -0.12 -12.38 -3.47
CA ASN A 284 1.18 -12.97 -3.78
C ASN A 284 2.22 -12.66 -2.70
N SER A 285 2.29 -11.41 -2.22
CA SER A 285 3.19 -11.00 -1.14
C SER A 285 2.81 -11.60 0.22
N ALA A 286 1.53 -11.86 0.47
CA ALA A 286 1.10 -12.64 1.63
C ALA A 286 1.68 -14.06 1.59
N GLY A 287 1.74 -14.67 0.40
CA GLY A 287 2.40 -15.95 0.16
C GLY A 287 3.90 -15.92 0.43
N GLU A 288 4.62 -14.91 -0.06
CA GLU A 288 6.06 -14.71 0.18
C GLU A 288 6.33 -14.50 1.68
N SER A 289 5.52 -13.69 2.38
CA SER A 289 5.62 -13.47 3.81
C SER A 289 5.35 -14.74 4.62
N SER A 290 4.35 -15.54 4.22
CA SER A 290 4.07 -16.83 4.85
C SER A 290 5.25 -17.80 4.74
N LYS A 291 5.95 -17.81 3.60
CA LYS A 291 7.18 -18.59 3.41
C LYS A 291 8.32 -18.10 4.30
N ALA A 292 8.43 -16.80 4.56
CA ALA A 292 9.42 -16.24 5.48
C ALA A 292 9.19 -16.69 6.94
N ILE A 293 7.93 -16.97 7.35
CA ILE A 293 7.61 -17.54 8.66
C ILE A 293 8.04 -19.02 8.71
N TYR A 294 7.65 -19.80 7.69
CA TYR A 294 7.92 -21.22 7.60
C TYR A 294 8.30 -21.60 6.16
N ASN A 295 9.56 -21.94 5.96
CA ASN A 295 10.19 -22.13 4.64
C ASN A 295 9.59 -23.26 3.78
N LYS A 296 8.80 -24.17 4.35
CA LYS A 296 8.10 -25.23 3.60
C LYS A 296 6.76 -24.80 2.99
N VAL A 297 6.27 -23.59 3.34
CA VAL A 297 5.05 -23.04 2.74
C VAL A 297 5.29 -22.78 1.25
N ASN A 298 4.38 -23.22 0.41
CA ASN A 298 4.35 -22.83 -1.00
C ASN A 298 3.68 -21.46 -1.12
N PRO A 299 4.40 -20.40 -1.55
CA PRO A 299 3.85 -19.05 -1.63
C PRO A 299 2.60 -18.94 -2.50
N LYS A 300 2.55 -19.67 -3.62
CA LYS A 300 1.37 -19.65 -4.50
C LYS A 300 0.12 -20.22 -3.82
N VAL A 301 0.29 -21.34 -3.12
CA VAL A 301 -0.82 -21.96 -2.38
C VAL A 301 -1.29 -21.04 -1.26
N ALA A 302 -0.37 -20.45 -0.51
CA ALA A 302 -0.71 -19.50 0.54
C ALA A 302 -1.44 -18.25 -0.02
N GLY A 303 -0.99 -17.69 -1.14
CA GLY A 303 -1.67 -16.59 -1.81
C GLY A 303 -3.08 -16.93 -2.30
N VAL A 304 -3.27 -18.14 -2.84
CA VAL A 304 -4.61 -18.63 -3.22
C VAL A 304 -5.51 -18.76 -1.98
N VAL A 305 -4.99 -19.31 -0.88
CA VAL A 305 -5.74 -19.43 0.38
C VAL A 305 -6.12 -18.04 0.91
N VAL A 306 -5.19 -17.09 0.90
CA VAL A 306 -5.46 -15.69 1.27
C VAL A 306 -6.58 -15.10 0.40
N SER A 307 -6.54 -15.31 -0.91
CA SER A 307 -7.58 -14.82 -1.83
C SER A 307 -8.96 -15.38 -1.51
N ILE A 308 -9.05 -16.66 -1.18
CA ILE A 308 -10.35 -17.29 -0.82
C ILE A 308 -10.84 -16.82 0.56
N LEU A 309 -9.94 -16.75 1.55
CA LEU A 309 -10.29 -16.26 2.89
C LEU A 309 -10.72 -14.78 2.86
N SER A 310 -10.19 -13.99 1.93
CA SER A 310 -10.57 -12.59 1.76
C SER A 310 -12.07 -12.40 1.47
N ALA A 311 -12.70 -13.32 0.72
CA ALA A 311 -14.13 -13.25 0.46
C ALA A 311 -14.95 -13.40 1.76
N ALA A 312 -14.57 -14.33 2.64
CA ALA A 312 -15.24 -14.52 3.92
C ALA A 312 -15.10 -13.27 4.81
N LEU A 313 -13.90 -12.69 4.88
CA LEU A 313 -13.67 -11.44 5.63
C LEU A 313 -14.40 -10.25 5.01
N ALA A 314 -14.44 -10.13 3.69
CA ALA A 314 -15.17 -9.06 3.00
C ALA A 314 -16.68 -9.13 3.31
N ILE A 315 -17.25 -10.34 3.28
CA ILE A 315 -18.67 -10.58 3.57
C ILE A 315 -18.99 -10.38 5.07
N SER A 316 -18.03 -10.63 5.96
CA SER A 316 -18.24 -10.48 7.42
C SER A 316 -18.21 -9.03 7.94
N GLY A 317 -18.02 -8.03 7.06
CA GLY A 317 -18.06 -6.62 7.45
C GLY A 317 -16.69 -6.04 7.85
N ILE A 318 -15.60 -6.46 7.22
CA ILE A 318 -14.26 -5.90 7.49
C ILE A 318 -14.21 -4.37 7.33
N MET A 319 -15.09 -3.80 6.50
CA MET A 319 -15.16 -2.36 6.26
C MET A 319 -15.52 -1.55 7.51
N ASP A 320 -16.25 -2.14 8.46
CA ASP A 320 -16.61 -1.50 9.75
C ASP A 320 -15.35 -1.21 10.61
N HIS A 321 -14.24 -1.89 10.31
CA HIS A 321 -12.96 -1.76 11.00
C HIS A 321 -11.85 -1.14 10.14
N TYR A 322 -12.19 -0.62 8.96
CA TYR A 322 -11.21 -0.18 7.95
C TYR A 322 -10.25 0.89 8.47
N ILE A 323 -10.76 1.94 9.10
CA ILE A 323 -9.93 3.05 9.62
C ILE A 323 -8.98 2.56 10.72
N SER A 324 -9.50 1.78 11.69
CA SER A 324 -8.66 1.20 12.75
C SER A 324 -7.58 0.28 12.20
N PHE A 325 -7.88 -0.43 11.12
CA PHE A 325 -6.92 -1.27 10.41
C PHE A 325 -5.81 -0.45 9.75
N LEU A 326 -6.13 0.69 9.10
CA LEU A 326 -5.14 1.59 8.50
C LEU A 326 -4.17 2.13 9.55
N TYR A 327 -4.68 2.61 10.68
CA TYR A 327 -3.85 3.11 11.78
C TYR A 327 -2.97 2.01 12.38
N LEU A 328 -3.49 0.80 12.53
CA LEU A 328 -2.70 -0.35 12.98
C LEU A 328 -1.54 -0.64 12.02
N ILE A 329 -1.77 -0.66 10.71
CA ILE A 329 -0.73 -0.88 9.72
C ILE A 329 0.36 0.19 9.80
N ALA A 330 -0.04 1.46 9.78
CA ALA A 330 0.91 2.57 9.85
C ALA A 330 1.73 2.53 11.14
N SER A 331 1.10 2.24 12.29
CA SER A 331 1.79 2.14 13.58
C SER A 331 2.84 1.03 13.63
N VAL A 332 2.66 -0.06 12.90
CA VAL A 332 3.57 -1.20 12.84
C VAL A 332 4.69 -0.98 11.81
N PHE A 333 4.33 -0.64 10.59
CA PHE A 333 5.27 -0.70 9.46
C PHE A 333 6.03 0.59 9.21
N ALA A 334 5.54 1.76 9.62
CA ALA A 334 6.30 3.00 9.50
C ALA A 334 7.54 3.01 10.44
N PRO A 335 7.40 2.70 11.74
CA PRO A 335 8.56 2.54 12.63
C PRO A 335 9.50 1.40 12.21
N MET A 336 8.96 0.27 11.73
CA MET A 336 9.76 -0.84 11.21
C MET A 336 10.65 -0.38 10.05
N ALA A 337 10.07 0.32 9.08
CA ALA A 337 10.80 0.83 7.92
C ALA A 337 11.88 1.85 8.34
N ALA A 338 11.59 2.74 9.28
CA ALA A 338 12.56 3.70 9.81
C ALA A 338 13.79 3.02 10.41
N VAL A 339 13.57 2.02 11.28
CA VAL A 339 14.68 1.25 11.90
C VAL A 339 15.44 0.44 10.86
N LEU A 340 14.74 -0.17 9.88
CA LEU A 340 15.35 -0.90 8.76
C LEU A 340 16.25 0.00 7.93
N LEU A 341 15.77 1.18 7.52
CA LEU A 341 16.51 2.15 6.72
C LEU A 341 17.78 2.62 7.45
N VAL A 342 17.66 3.02 8.71
CA VAL A 342 18.81 3.48 9.50
C VAL A 342 19.83 2.36 9.67
N SER A 343 19.40 1.16 10.01
CA SER A 343 20.29 0.02 10.22
C SER A 343 21.02 -0.36 8.94
N PHE A 344 20.35 -0.31 7.79
CA PHE A 344 20.93 -0.69 6.51
C PHE A 344 21.89 0.37 5.96
N TYR A 345 21.46 1.63 5.91
CA TYR A 345 22.25 2.69 5.26
C TYR A 345 23.36 3.30 6.15
N PHE A 346 23.18 3.30 7.47
CA PHE A 346 24.11 3.88 8.42
C PHE A 346 24.81 2.85 9.31
N GLY A 347 24.27 1.64 9.45
CA GLY A 347 24.74 0.61 10.39
C GLY A 347 25.80 -0.34 9.87
N LYS A 348 26.55 -0.04 8.79
CA LYS A 348 27.52 -0.97 8.13
C LYS A 348 26.90 -2.32 7.69
N VAL A 349 25.64 -2.57 8.03
CA VAL A 349 24.90 -3.78 7.61
C VAL A 349 24.74 -3.81 6.08
N GLY A 350 24.73 -2.64 5.44
CA GLY A 350 24.69 -2.49 3.99
C GLY A 350 26.04 -2.53 3.26
N ALA A 351 27.16 -2.47 3.99
CA ALA A 351 28.51 -2.37 3.37
C ALA A 351 29.07 -3.72 2.88
N VAL A 352 28.38 -4.83 3.14
CA VAL A 352 28.92 -6.19 2.99
C VAL A 352 28.38 -6.92 1.75
N HIS A 353 27.84 -6.24 0.73
CA HIS A 353 27.11 -6.93 -0.34
C HIS A 353 27.83 -6.96 -1.68
N THR A 354 28.70 -7.96 -1.86
CA THR A 354 29.20 -8.37 -3.18
C THR A 354 29.03 -9.87 -3.50
N GLY A 355 28.45 -10.70 -2.60
CA GLY A 355 28.25 -12.12 -2.87
C GLY A 355 27.10 -12.74 -2.06
N GLU A 356 26.29 -13.59 -2.68
CA GLU A 356 25.04 -14.12 -2.11
C GLU A 356 25.21 -14.97 -0.83
N GLU A 357 26.32 -15.64 -0.64
CA GLU A 357 26.57 -16.55 0.50
C GLU A 357 27.31 -15.87 1.66
N THR A 358 28.28 -15.00 1.35
CA THR A 358 29.02 -14.19 2.33
C THR A 358 28.13 -13.15 3.05
N ALA A 359 27.12 -12.61 2.37
CA ALA A 359 26.18 -11.63 2.94
C ALA A 359 25.37 -12.20 4.13
N ARG A 360 24.94 -13.46 4.05
CA ARG A 360 24.17 -14.13 5.13
C ARG A 360 25.01 -14.39 6.38
N GLU A 361 26.25 -14.83 6.22
CA GLU A 361 27.14 -15.16 7.34
C GLU A 361 27.71 -13.91 8.01
N GLU A 362 28.04 -12.88 7.26
CA GLU A 362 28.63 -11.65 7.78
C GLU A 362 27.57 -10.71 8.38
N THR A 363 26.34 -10.70 7.88
CA THR A 363 25.18 -10.06 8.52
C THR A 363 24.91 -10.70 9.89
N ALA A 364 25.05 -12.02 10.02
CA ALA A 364 24.91 -12.72 11.28
C ALA A 364 26.05 -12.40 12.27
N ARG A 365 27.26 -12.07 11.77
CA ARG A 365 28.42 -11.70 12.60
C ARG A 365 28.39 -10.26 13.09
N VAL A 366 27.96 -9.31 12.27
CA VAL A 366 27.94 -7.86 12.60
C VAL A 366 26.74 -7.49 13.47
N SER A 367 25.60 -8.18 13.33
CA SER A 367 24.40 -7.93 14.11
C SER A 367 24.29 -8.92 15.29
N GLY A 368 24.99 -8.66 16.38
CA GLY A 368 24.84 -9.45 17.62
C GLY A 368 23.43 -9.30 18.23
N LYS A 369 23.06 -10.27 19.10
CA LYS A 369 21.75 -10.31 19.79
C LYS A 369 21.36 -8.95 20.43
N ALA A 370 22.31 -8.22 20.97
CA ALA A 370 22.08 -6.89 21.57
C ALA A 370 21.66 -5.83 20.53
N PHE A 371 22.13 -5.94 19.27
CA PHE A 371 21.76 -5.04 18.19
C PHE A 371 20.29 -5.26 17.78
N TRP A 372 19.89 -6.51 17.61
CA TRP A 372 18.50 -6.84 17.25
C TRP A 372 17.50 -6.44 18.33
N LEU A 373 17.85 -6.67 19.61
CA LEU A 373 17.01 -6.28 20.74
C LEU A 373 16.83 -4.76 20.82
N TRP A 374 17.89 -3.99 20.57
CA TRP A 374 17.79 -2.54 20.52
C TRP A 374 16.91 -2.05 19.37
N ASN A 375 17.03 -2.65 18.19
CA ASN A 375 16.21 -2.30 17.05
C ASN A 375 14.73 -2.66 17.27
N LEU A 376 14.45 -3.78 17.92
CA LEU A 376 13.09 -4.11 18.36
C LEU A 376 12.57 -3.12 19.42
N PHE A 377 13.42 -2.69 20.33
CA PHE A 377 13.06 -1.63 21.27
C PHE A 377 12.79 -0.30 20.58
N ALA A 378 13.64 0.13 19.65
CA ALA A 378 13.44 1.35 18.87
C ALA A 378 12.12 1.30 18.06
N TRP A 379 11.80 0.15 17.47
CA TRP A 379 10.52 -0.10 16.82
C TRP A 379 9.35 -0.03 17.80
N LEU A 380 9.45 -0.69 18.96
CA LEU A 380 8.38 -0.70 19.96
C LEU A 380 8.08 0.70 20.50
N VAL A 381 9.12 1.50 20.75
CA VAL A 381 8.93 2.91 21.17
C VAL A 381 8.22 3.69 20.07
N GLY A 382 8.63 3.53 18.81
CA GLY A 382 7.93 4.18 17.68
C GLY A 382 6.47 3.75 17.54
N PHE A 383 6.18 2.46 17.71
CA PHE A 383 4.83 1.93 17.74
C PHE A 383 3.99 2.57 18.86
N ILE A 384 4.53 2.64 20.08
CA ILE A 384 3.83 3.28 21.22
C ILE A 384 3.61 4.77 20.96
N VAL A 385 4.62 5.47 20.43
CA VAL A 385 4.53 6.89 20.09
C VAL A 385 3.42 7.12 19.05
N TYR A 386 3.33 6.27 18.03
CA TYR A 386 2.23 6.34 17.06
C TYR A 386 0.87 6.19 17.73
N GLN A 387 0.70 5.14 18.54
CA GLN A 387 -0.56 4.84 19.24
C GLN A 387 -0.99 5.94 20.22
N VAL A 388 -0.03 6.66 20.81
CA VAL A 388 -0.32 7.82 21.66
C VAL A 388 -0.66 9.03 20.81
N ALA A 389 0.14 9.31 19.78
CA ALA A 389 -0.04 10.46 18.91
C ALA A 389 -1.40 10.43 18.16
N GLU A 390 -1.81 9.25 17.69
CA GLU A 390 -3.09 9.06 16.99
C GLU A 390 -4.32 9.41 17.85
N ARG A 391 -4.17 9.32 19.18
CA ARG A 391 -5.25 9.65 20.14
C ARG A 391 -5.28 11.11 20.58
N LEU A 392 -4.33 11.92 20.12
CA LEU A 392 -4.28 13.34 20.42
C LEU A 392 -5.03 14.12 19.33
N ASP A 393 -5.78 15.14 19.73
CA ASP A 393 -6.56 15.98 18.81
C ASP A 393 -5.70 16.71 17.77
N TYR A 394 -4.43 16.99 18.10
CA TYR A 394 -3.49 17.63 17.20
C TYR A 394 -2.06 17.16 17.47
N VAL A 395 -1.40 16.68 16.43
CA VAL A 395 0.01 16.30 16.45
C VAL A 395 0.73 16.98 15.29
N PRO A 396 1.64 17.91 15.53
CA PRO A 396 2.49 18.43 14.48
C PRO A 396 3.27 17.30 13.80
N LEU A 397 3.37 17.34 12.49
CA LEU A 397 3.97 16.31 11.61
C LEU A 397 3.12 15.04 11.44
N GLY A 398 2.00 14.88 12.16
CA GLY A 398 1.19 13.68 12.14
C GLY A 398 1.81 12.49 12.88
N PRO A 399 1.01 11.49 13.27
CA PRO A 399 1.47 10.30 14.00
C PRO A 399 2.55 9.52 13.29
N THR A 400 2.44 9.34 11.95
CA THR A 400 3.38 8.56 11.14
C THR A 400 4.78 9.16 11.17
N LEU A 401 4.96 10.45 10.85
CA LEU A 401 6.29 11.06 10.81
C LEU A 401 6.93 11.14 12.19
N VAL A 402 6.16 11.44 13.24
CA VAL A 402 6.68 11.46 14.61
C VAL A 402 7.21 10.07 14.99
N ALA A 403 6.47 9.02 14.71
CA ALA A 403 6.90 7.64 14.99
C ALA A 403 8.14 7.25 14.17
N VAL A 404 8.20 7.61 12.90
CA VAL A 404 9.36 7.41 12.00
C VAL A 404 10.60 8.11 12.55
N ILE A 405 10.48 9.39 12.92
CA ILE A 405 11.60 10.18 13.45
C ILE A 405 12.12 9.60 14.76
N VAL A 406 11.23 9.30 15.71
CA VAL A 406 11.63 8.71 17.01
C VAL A 406 12.33 7.38 16.83
N SER A 407 11.78 6.48 16.00
CA SER A 407 12.38 5.19 15.70
C SER A 407 13.73 5.32 15.00
N ALA A 408 13.84 6.24 14.04
CA ALA A 408 15.09 6.50 13.33
C ALA A 408 16.18 7.04 14.26
N VAL A 409 15.85 8.00 15.14
CA VAL A 409 16.79 8.58 16.12
C VAL A 409 17.30 7.50 17.08
N LEU A 410 16.42 6.67 17.63
CA LEU A 410 16.81 5.57 18.53
C LEU A 410 17.67 4.52 17.81
N ALA A 411 17.33 4.15 16.59
CA ALA A 411 18.13 3.23 15.79
C ALA A 411 19.53 3.83 15.48
N TYR A 412 19.58 5.13 15.11
CA TYR A 412 20.82 5.82 14.80
C TYR A 412 21.72 5.99 16.01
N ALA A 413 21.16 6.28 17.19
CA ALA A 413 21.91 6.33 18.44
C ALA A 413 22.69 5.02 18.69
N ARG A 414 22.09 3.88 18.37
CA ARG A 414 22.78 2.58 18.46
C ARG A 414 23.93 2.45 17.47
N VAL A 415 23.71 2.89 16.22
CA VAL A 415 24.76 2.88 15.19
C VAL A 415 26.00 3.66 15.68
N LEU A 416 25.80 4.85 16.26
CA LEU A 416 26.88 5.67 16.80
C LEU A 416 27.63 4.98 17.97
N VAL A 417 26.92 4.31 18.86
CA VAL A 417 27.56 3.56 19.98
C VAL A 417 28.41 2.41 19.46
N VAL A 418 27.93 1.68 18.45
CA VAL A 418 28.67 0.54 17.88
C VAL A 418 29.90 1.01 17.11
N SER A 419 29.77 2.09 16.32
CA SER A 419 30.91 2.64 15.56
C SER A 419 32.04 3.16 16.45
N ARG A 420 31.70 3.81 17.59
CA ARG A 420 32.74 4.28 18.58
C ARG A 420 33.47 3.15 19.32
N ARG A 421 32.90 1.96 19.39
CA ARG A 421 33.57 0.78 20.01
C ARG A 421 34.46 0.02 19.05
N ALA A 422 34.30 0.29 17.73
CA ALA A 422 35.08 -0.37 16.67
C ALA A 422 36.26 0.50 16.18
N SER A 423 36.31 1.77 16.58
CA SER A 423 37.45 2.70 16.44
C SER A 423 38.34 2.65 17.68
#